data_3d7737e02099c9aeff5aa91ab4211f97
#
_entry.id   3d7737e02099c9aeff5aa91ab4211f97
#
_cell.length_a   1.000
_cell.length_b   1.000
_cell.length_c   1.000
_cell.angle_alpha   90.00
_cell.angle_beta   90.00
_cell.angle_gamma   90.00
#
_symmetry.space_group_name_H-M   'P 1'
#
loop_
_entity.id
_entity.type
_entity.pdbx_description
1 polymer ?
#
loop_
_entity_poly.entity_id
_entity_poly.type
_entity_poly.pdbx_seq_one_letter_code
_entity_poly.pdbx_strand_id
1 'polypeptide(L)'
;MHQFDLNNRTAIITGGAQGFGLDIAKRFLNSGVKTIIWDIDEQELQKVTKELNNPNLSYNVVDVANFKNVKDTVDLISKTSNIDILINNAGITG
;
A
#
# COMPACT_ATOMS: atom_id res chain seq x y z
N MET A 1 25.44 13.21 9.22
CA MET A 1 24.85 12.30 8.24
C MET A 1 23.35 12.21 8.45
N HIS A 2 22.60 12.40 7.41
CA HIS A 2 21.16 12.26 7.51
C HIS A 2 20.76 10.84 7.24
N GLN A 3 20.16 10.22 8.22
CA GLN A 3 19.53 8.93 8.01
C GLN A 3 18.07 9.16 7.71
N PHE A 4 17.63 8.57 6.63
CA PHE A 4 16.22 8.60 6.29
C PHE A 4 15.49 7.60 7.17
N ASP A 5 14.76 8.11 8.15
CA ASP A 5 14.01 7.25 9.06
C ASP A 5 12.67 6.87 8.44
N LEU A 6 12.54 5.61 8.03
CA LEU A 6 11.35 5.09 7.41
C LEU A 6 10.39 4.42 8.40
N ASN A 7 10.81 4.28 9.66
CA ASN A 7 10.06 3.48 10.63
C ASN A 7 8.68 4.03 10.94
N ASN A 8 8.50 5.35 10.87
CA ASN A 8 7.22 5.98 11.16
C ASN A 8 6.52 6.48 9.91
N ARG A 9 6.96 6.03 8.75
CA ARG A 9 6.35 6.43 7.47
C ARG A 9 5.25 5.46 7.10
N THR A 10 4.25 5.99 6.41
CA THR A 10 3.14 5.20 5.88
C THR A 10 3.11 5.36 4.38
N ALA A 11 3.11 4.26 3.67
CA ALA A 11 3.08 4.23 2.21
C ALA A 11 1.83 3.54 1.72
N ILE A 12 1.22 4.06 0.66
CA ILE A 12 0.14 3.42 -0.06
C ILE A 12 0.68 3.04 -1.44
N ILE A 13 0.46 1.80 -1.83
CA ILE A 13 0.89 1.29 -3.13
C ILE A 13 -0.33 0.76 -3.86
N THR A 14 -0.72 1.42 -4.95
CA THR A 14 -1.84 0.94 -5.78
C THR A 14 -1.34 -0.19 -6.66
N GLY A 15 -2.21 -1.17 -6.93
CA GLY A 15 -1.80 -2.37 -7.66
C GLY A 15 -0.77 -3.18 -6.90
N GLY A 16 -0.88 -3.22 -5.56
CA GLY A 16 0.13 -3.79 -4.69
C GLY A 16 0.05 -5.30 -4.49
N ALA A 17 -0.97 -5.96 -5.04
CA ALA A 17 -1.16 -7.39 -4.80
C ALA A 17 -0.31 -8.28 -5.69
N GLN A 18 0.31 -7.74 -6.73
CA GLN A 18 1.12 -8.54 -7.66
C GLN A 18 2.08 -7.65 -8.45
N GLY A 19 3.03 -8.29 -9.13
CA GLY A 19 3.98 -7.61 -10.01
C GLY A 19 4.85 -6.59 -9.32
N PHE A 20 5.10 -5.47 -10.00
CA PHE A 20 5.96 -4.40 -9.49
C PHE A 20 5.44 -3.79 -8.20
N GLY A 21 4.12 -3.63 -8.07
CA GLY A 21 3.55 -3.08 -6.85
C GLY A 21 3.86 -3.95 -5.65
N LEU A 22 3.76 -5.26 -5.81
CA LEU A 22 4.10 -6.19 -4.75
C LEU A 22 5.58 -6.14 -4.40
N ASP A 23 6.45 -6.06 -5.41
CA ASP A 23 7.90 -5.95 -5.18
C ASP A 23 8.25 -4.68 -4.40
N ILE A 24 7.62 -3.58 -4.74
CA ILE A 24 7.83 -2.31 -4.03
C ILE A 24 7.35 -2.45 -2.57
N ALA A 25 6.19 -3.08 -2.38
CA ALA A 25 5.65 -3.29 -1.04
C ALA A 25 6.62 -4.09 -0.17
N LYS A 26 7.18 -5.16 -0.73
CA LYS A 26 8.16 -5.98 0.01
C LYS A 26 9.39 -5.18 0.43
N ARG A 27 9.87 -4.30 -0.45
CA ARG A 27 11.03 -3.46 -0.15
C ARG A 27 10.71 -2.47 0.97
N PHE A 28 9.53 -1.86 0.92
CA PHE A 28 9.12 -0.94 1.97
C PHE A 28 8.97 -1.66 3.31
N LEU A 29 8.38 -2.86 3.31
CA LEU A 29 8.24 -3.64 4.53
C LEU A 29 9.60 -4.00 5.13
N ASN A 30 10.56 -4.33 4.27
CA ASN A 30 11.92 -4.63 4.74
C ASN A 30 12.60 -3.41 5.35
N SER A 31 12.16 -2.23 4.99
CA SER A 31 12.70 -0.97 5.53
C SER A 31 11.92 -0.45 6.72
N GLY A 32 10.95 -1.20 7.20
CA GLY A 32 10.16 -0.82 8.37
C GLY A 32 9.03 0.14 8.09
N VAL A 33 8.69 0.37 6.83
CA VAL A 33 7.60 1.26 6.44
C VAL A 33 6.25 0.58 6.67
N LYS A 34 5.32 1.30 7.28
CA LYS A 34 3.95 0.85 7.35
C LYS A 34 3.37 0.91 5.93
N THR A 35 3.04 -0.24 5.37
CA THR A 35 2.72 -0.38 3.95
C THR A 35 1.28 -0.81 3.78
N ILE A 36 0.53 -0.03 3.01
CA ILE A 36 -0.87 -0.31 2.71
C ILE A 36 -0.96 -0.57 1.21
N ILE A 37 -1.36 -1.77 0.84
CA ILE A 37 -1.53 -2.11 -0.57
C ILE A 37 -2.98 -2.01 -0.97
N TRP A 38 -3.21 -1.40 -2.12
CA TRP A 38 -4.52 -1.28 -2.72
C TRP A 38 -4.58 -2.12 -3.98
N ASP A 39 -5.65 -2.84 -4.15
CA ASP A 39 -5.90 -3.58 -5.37
C ASP A 39 -7.40 -3.78 -5.49
N ILE A 40 -7.87 -4.07 -6.68
CA ILE A 40 -9.26 -4.40 -6.94
C ILE A 40 -9.53 -5.87 -6.61
N ASP A 41 -8.50 -6.70 -6.59
CA ASP A 41 -8.61 -8.14 -6.39
C ASP A 41 -8.43 -8.50 -4.92
N GLU A 42 -9.55 -8.63 -4.22
CA GLU A 42 -9.53 -8.93 -2.79
C GLU A 42 -8.89 -10.27 -2.48
N GLN A 43 -9.10 -11.28 -3.33
CA GLN A 43 -8.52 -12.59 -3.09
C GLN A 43 -7.00 -12.56 -3.12
N GLU A 44 -6.43 -11.82 -4.08
CA GLU A 44 -4.98 -11.64 -4.14
C GLU A 44 -4.46 -10.84 -2.95
N LEU A 45 -5.19 -9.82 -2.52
CA LEU A 45 -4.81 -9.04 -1.33
C LEU A 45 -4.77 -9.91 -0.09
N GLN A 46 -5.77 -10.75 0.11
CA GLN A 46 -5.81 -11.67 1.24
C GLN A 46 -4.67 -12.67 1.19
N LYS A 47 -4.41 -13.21 0.01
CA LYS A 47 -3.35 -14.19 -0.18
C LYS A 47 -1.97 -13.60 0.16
N VAL A 48 -1.67 -12.43 -0.41
CA VAL A 48 -0.40 -11.75 -0.19
C VAL A 48 -0.21 -11.39 1.28
N THR A 49 -1.26 -10.85 1.89
CA THR A 49 -1.19 -10.42 3.29
C THR A 49 -0.92 -11.61 4.21
N LYS A 50 -1.55 -12.74 3.91
CA LYS A 50 -1.35 -13.97 4.69
C LYS A 50 0.06 -14.52 4.47
N GLU A 51 0.54 -14.54 3.22
CA GLU A 51 1.85 -15.09 2.89
C GLU A 51 2.98 -14.28 3.50
N LEU A 52 2.90 -12.96 3.42
CA LEU A 52 3.95 -12.10 3.95
C LEU A 52 3.92 -12.02 5.47
N ASN A 53 2.74 -12.14 6.06
CA ASN A 53 2.56 -12.20 7.51
C ASN A 53 3.39 -11.12 8.23
N ASN A 54 3.29 -9.87 7.77
CA ASN A 54 4.05 -8.77 8.30
C ASN A 54 3.11 -7.80 9.02
N PRO A 55 3.37 -7.45 10.29
CA PRO A 55 2.47 -6.57 11.04
C PRO A 55 2.37 -5.17 10.47
N ASN A 56 3.33 -4.75 9.64
CA ASN A 56 3.29 -3.44 8.99
C ASN A 56 2.54 -3.45 7.67
N LEU A 57 2.03 -4.60 7.24
CA LEU A 57 1.28 -4.71 5.99
C LEU A 57 -0.21 -4.75 6.26
N SER A 58 -0.94 -3.91 5.54
CA SER A 58 -2.40 -3.96 5.51
C SER A 58 -2.88 -3.69 4.09
N TYR A 59 -4.16 -3.84 3.86
CA TYR A 59 -4.70 -3.62 2.53
C TYR A 59 -6.09 -3.00 2.57
N ASN A 60 -6.46 -2.38 1.46
CA ASN A 60 -7.84 -1.99 1.19
C ASN A 60 -8.19 -2.43 -0.22
N VAL A 61 -9.43 -2.84 -0.42
CA VAL A 61 -9.94 -3.12 -1.77
C VAL A 61 -10.35 -1.78 -2.36
N VAL A 62 -9.62 -1.32 -3.37
CA VAL A 62 -9.84 -0.01 -3.96
C VAL A 62 -9.77 -0.10 -5.47
N ASP A 63 -10.78 0.43 -6.12
CA ASP A 63 -10.76 0.67 -7.56
C ASP A 63 -10.26 2.10 -7.80
N VAL A 64 -9.03 2.22 -8.28
CA VAL A 64 -8.41 3.55 -8.49
C VAL A 64 -9.08 4.35 -9.59
N ALA A 65 -9.89 3.71 -10.43
CA ALA A 65 -10.70 4.41 -11.43
C ALA A 65 -11.94 5.07 -10.82
N ASN A 66 -12.28 4.74 -9.59
CA ASN A 66 -13.43 5.28 -8.89
C ASN A 66 -12.97 6.35 -7.90
N PHE A 67 -13.17 7.61 -8.26
CA PHE A 67 -12.69 8.74 -7.44
C PHE A 67 -13.26 8.71 -6.03
N LYS A 68 -14.55 8.41 -5.89
CA LYS A 68 -15.19 8.38 -4.57
C LYS A 68 -14.59 7.29 -3.69
N ASN A 69 -14.32 6.13 -4.28
CA ASN A 69 -13.70 5.01 -3.55
C ASN A 69 -12.30 5.41 -3.05
N VAL A 70 -11.51 6.04 -3.90
CA VAL A 70 -10.17 6.52 -3.51
C VAL A 70 -10.27 7.56 -2.40
N LYS A 71 -11.13 8.55 -2.58
CA LYS A 71 -11.28 9.63 -1.61
C LYS A 71 -11.74 9.11 -0.25
N ASP A 72 -12.75 8.25 -0.23
CA ASP A 72 -13.27 7.70 1.02
C ASP A 72 -12.22 6.89 1.75
N THR A 73 -11.41 6.12 1.00
CA THR A 73 -10.37 5.29 1.60
C THR A 73 -9.23 6.15 2.15
N VAL A 74 -8.82 7.19 1.43
CA VAL A 74 -7.81 8.13 1.91
C VAL A 74 -8.30 8.80 3.20
N ASP A 75 -9.55 9.26 3.22
CA ASP A 75 -10.11 9.90 4.40
C ASP A 75 -10.11 8.95 5.61
N LEU A 76 -10.44 7.69 5.37
CA LEU A 76 -10.44 6.68 6.42
C LEU A 76 -9.03 6.46 6.99
N ILE A 77 -8.06 6.32 6.13
CA ILE A 77 -6.67 6.09 6.54
C ILE A 77 -6.12 7.31 7.28
N SER A 78 -6.46 8.50 6.80
CA SER A 78 -5.93 9.74 7.36
C SER A 78 -6.41 10.02 8.79
N LYS A 79 -7.44 9.32 9.25
CA LYS A 79 -7.89 9.45 10.64
C LYS A 79 -6.90 8.87 11.64
N THR A 80 -6.11 7.91 11.23
CA THR A 80 -5.19 7.19 12.12
C THR A 80 -3.74 7.26 11.69
N SER A 81 -3.46 7.70 10.47
CA SER A 81 -2.10 7.69 9.92
C SER A 81 -1.89 8.88 9.01
N ASN A 82 -0.66 9.37 8.98
CA ASN A 82 -0.24 10.33 7.97
C ASN A 82 0.28 9.56 6.76
N ILE A 83 -0.26 9.87 5.59
CA ILE A 83 0.20 9.23 4.36
C ILE A 83 1.41 10.01 3.86
N ASP A 84 2.57 9.37 3.90
CA ASP A 84 3.84 10.02 3.55
C ASP A 84 4.24 9.74 2.11
N ILE A 85 3.88 8.55 1.60
CA ILE A 85 4.33 8.08 0.30
C ILE A 85 3.14 7.48 -0.43
N LEU A 86 2.99 7.84 -1.69
CA LEU A 86 1.98 7.25 -2.55
C LEU A 86 2.64 6.77 -3.84
N ILE A 87 2.58 5.48 -4.08
CA ILE A 87 3.08 4.86 -5.31
C ILE A 87 1.89 4.48 -6.17
N ASN A 88 1.70 5.19 -7.25
CA ASN A 88 0.59 4.93 -8.16
C ASN A 88 1.01 3.95 -9.25
N ASN A 89 1.02 2.68 -8.89
CA ASN A 89 1.43 1.61 -9.79
C ASN A 89 0.26 1.05 -10.62
N ALA A 90 -0.97 1.14 -10.11
CA ALA A 90 -2.13 0.57 -10.80
C ALA A 90 -2.44 1.26 -12.13
N GLY A 91 -1.96 2.49 -12.32
CA GLY A 91 -2.14 3.21 -13.57
C GLY A 91 -1.16 2.82 -14.66
N ILE A 92 -0.20 1.96 -14.35
CA ILE A 92 0.79 1.51 -15.33
C ILE A 92 0.29 0.21 -15.92
N THR A 93 -0.25 0.28 -17.12
CA THR A 93 -0.66 -0.92 -17.86
C THR A 93 0.44 -1.26 -18.84
N GLY A 94 0.96 -2.43 -18.65
CA GLY A 94 1.98 -2.93 -19.55
C GLY A 94 1.42 -3.28 -20.90
#